data_b180034a52f275a8083c1ff60ddc2aa1
#
_entry.id   b180034a52f275a8083c1ff60ddc2aa1
#
_cell.length_a   1.000
_cell.length_b   1.000
_cell.length_c   1.000
_cell.angle_alpha   90.00
_cell.angle_beta   90.00
_cell.angle_gamma   90.00
#
_symmetry.space_group_name_H-M   'P 1'
#
loop_
_entity.id
_entity.type
_entity.pdbx_description
1 polymer ?
#
loop_
_entity_poly.entity_id
_entity_poly.type
_entity_poly.pdbx_seq_one_letter_code
_entity_poly.pdbx_strand_id
1 'polypeptide(L)'
;MIEAKDALGLIESKLVGWSKELIRMLPNLVLAAVIVVAGWLLAKLVRSGVEKLLVRTQIGRSLRNLICNAVYLLIIVIALFGALSILHLDKTVTSILAGAGIVGLALGFAFQDIAANFISGVAMAVQRPIRTGELVEVAGQLGIVERIDLRTTEIKSLQGLQVIIPNKEIFQNVLTNYTRNGSRRVDLDVSVSYGDDLAKVEQVTVEAVKTIDGLLPGHDVELFYEEFGDSSINFEVRFWVSSKSQGYYKGRKSAAIVAIKAAYDKNDIMIPFPIRTLDFGIKGGEKLNAMLSERKG
;
A
#
# COMPACT_ATOMS: atom_id res chain seq x y z
N MET A 1 -13.95 -70.75 -29.39
CA MET A 1 -12.58 -70.56 -29.94
C MET A 1 -12.78 -69.87 -31.28
N ILE A 2 -12.27 -68.64 -31.41
CA ILE A 2 -12.27 -67.95 -32.70
C ILE A 2 -11.27 -68.70 -33.60
N GLU A 3 -11.72 -69.27 -34.70
CA GLU A 3 -10.83 -70.00 -35.62
C GLU A 3 -9.77 -69.03 -36.18
N ALA A 4 -8.52 -69.47 -36.31
CA ALA A 4 -7.39 -68.61 -36.73
C ALA A 4 -7.65 -67.90 -38.08
N LYS A 5 -8.51 -68.50 -38.95
CA LYS A 5 -8.98 -67.90 -40.22
C LYS A 5 -9.85 -66.64 -39.98
N ASP A 6 -10.76 -66.69 -39.00
CA ASP A 6 -11.61 -65.52 -38.66
C ASP A 6 -10.81 -64.37 -38.04
N ALA A 7 -9.78 -64.71 -37.25
CA ALA A 7 -8.88 -63.71 -36.68
C ALA A 7 -8.04 -63.00 -37.76
N LEU A 8 -7.54 -63.75 -38.76
CA LEU A 8 -6.80 -63.16 -39.89
C LEU A 8 -7.69 -62.24 -40.74
N GLY A 9 -8.94 -62.66 -41.04
CA GLY A 9 -9.89 -61.82 -41.77
C GLY A 9 -10.28 -60.50 -41.02
N LEU A 10 -10.38 -60.56 -39.69
CA LEU A 10 -10.62 -59.38 -38.89
C LEU A 10 -9.40 -58.41 -38.87
N ILE A 11 -8.19 -58.96 -38.87
CA ILE A 11 -6.95 -58.14 -38.95
C ILE A 11 -6.85 -57.47 -40.33
N GLU A 12 -7.07 -58.27 -41.42
CA GLU A 12 -7.03 -57.76 -42.79
C GLU A 12 -8.08 -56.65 -43.02
N SER A 13 -9.31 -56.85 -42.59
CA SER A 13 -10.37 -55.85 -42.69
C SER A 13 -10.05 -54.54 -41.87
N LYS A 14 -9.44 -54.68 -40.71
CA LYS A 14 -8.96 -53.53 -39.93
C LYS A 14 -7.82 -52.79 -40.62
N LEU A 15 -6.83 -53.50 -41.18
CA LEU A 15 -5.71 -52.91 -41.89
C LEU A 15 -6.16 -52.20 -43.18
N VAL A 16 -7.08 -52.75 -43.91
CA VAL A 16 -7.71 -52.10 -45.08
C VAL A 16 -8.54 -50.90 -44.68
N GLY A 17 -9.25 -50.96 -43.53
CA GLY A 17 -9.96 -49.83 -42.95
C GLY A 17 -9.01 -48.68 -42.60
N TRP A 18 -7.94 -48.96 -41.86
CA TRP A 18 -6.92 -47.99 -41.51
C TRP A 18 -6.21 -47.39 -42.73
N SER A 19 -5.87 -48.18 -43.75
CA SER A 19 -5.25 -47.63 -44.97
C SER A 19 -6.17 -46.65 -45.70
N LYS A 20 -7.47 -46.98 -45.81
CA LYS A 20 -8.47 -46.07 -46.41
C LYS A 20 -8.62 -44.76 -45.59
N GLU A 21 -8.66 -44.83 -44.28
CA GLU A 21 -8.74 -43.67 -43.42
C GLU A 21 -7.48 -42.79 -43.50
N LEU A 22 -6.29 -43.41 -43.55
CA LEU A 22 -5.02 -42.72 -43.75
C LEU A 22 -4.98 -41.95 -45.08
N ILE A 23 -5.42 -42.60 -46.20
CA ILE A 23 -5.51 -41.94 -47.52
C ILE A 23 -6.50 -40.75 -47.47
N ARG A 24 -7.63 -40.89 -46.78
CA ARG A 24 -8.63 -39.83 -46.61
C ARG A 24 -8.12 -38.65 -45.78
N MET A 25 -7.21 -38.93 -44.83
CA MET A 25 -6.59 -37.90 -43.99
C MET A 25 -5.37 -37.24 -44.65
N LEU A 26 -4.82 -37.76 -45.74
CA LEU A 26 -3.65 -37.23 -46.42
C LEU A 26 -3.77 -35.72 -46.77
N PRO A 27 -4.89 -35.20 -47.32
CA PRO A 27 -5.05 -33.77 -47.61
C PRO A 27 -4.99 -32.91 -46.32
N ASN A 28 -5.60 -33.41 -45.24
CA ASN A 28 -5.59 -32.71 -43.95
C ASN A 28 -4.19 -32.71 -43.31
N LEU A 29 -3.43 -33.81 -43.47
CA LEU A 29 -2.02 -33.88 -43.04
C LEU A 29 -1.14 -32.88 -43.80
N VAL A 30 -1.34 -32.73 -45.10
CA VAL A 30 -0.62 -31.72 -45.89
C VAL A 30 -0.96 -30.29 -45.41
N LEU A 31 -2.26 -30.01 -45.22
CA LEU A 31 -2.71 -28.71 -44.68
C LEU A 31 -2.18 -28.46 -43.28
N ALA A 32 -2.20 -29.44 -42.40
CA ALA A 32 -1.65 -29.33 -41.04
C ALA A 32 -0.14 -29.04 -41.09
N ALA A 33 0.61 -29.73 -41.96
CA ALA A 33 2.03 -29.47 -42.16
C ALA A 33 2.29 -28.06 -42.68
N VAL A 34 1.49 -27.56 -43.63
CA VAL A 34 1.59 -26.20 -44.15
C VAL A 34 1.36 -25.16 -43.01
N ILE A 35 0.36 -25.40 -42.14
CA ILE A 35 0.10 -24.50 -41.02
C ILE A 35 1.25 -24.50 -40.02
N VAL A 36 1.82 -25.67 -39.69
CA VAL A 36 2.98 -25.73 -38.77
C VAL A 36 4.17 -24.99 -39.36
N VAL A 37 4.46 -25.19 -40.65
CA VAL A 37 5.56 -24.51 -41.35
C VAL A 37 5.30 -23.00 -41.42
N ALA A 38 4.08 -22.59 -41.81
CA ALA A 38 3.70 -21.18 -41.83
C ALA A 38 3.78 -20.52 -40.43
N GLY A 39 3.29 -21.25 -39.41
CA GLY A 39 3.39 -20.80 -38.01
C GLY A 39 4.83 -20.69 -37.53
N TRP A 40 5.69 -21.62 -37.91
CA TRP A 40 7.13 -21.54 -37.58
C TRP A 40 7.81 -20.33 -38.25
N LEU A 41 7.52 -20.09 -39.54
CA LEU A 41 8.03 -18.91 -40.24
C LEU A 41 7.52 -17.62 -39.62
N LEU A 42 6.22 -17.56 -39.29
CA LEU A 42 5.62 -16.43 -38.60
C LEU A 42 6.25 -16.19 -37.21
N ALA A 43 6.46 -17.28 -36.45
CA ALA A 43 7.11 -17.23 -35.14
C ALA A 43 8.53 -16.65 -35.23
N LYS A 44 9.31 -17.05 -36.23
CA LYS A 44 10.64 -16.47 -36.51
C LYS A 44 10.58 -15.00 -36.87
N LEU A 45 9.64 -14.64 -37.76
CA LEU A 45 9.47 -13.25 -38.21
C LEU A 45 9.10 -12.34 -37.03
N VAL A 46 8.09 -12.73 -36.26
CA VAL A 46 7.62 -11.95 -35.10
C VAL A 46 8.70 -11.89 -34.02
N ARG A 47 9.38 -13.00 -33.72
CA ARG A 47 10.53 -13.01 -32.79
C ARG A 47 11.59 -11.98 -33.21
N SER A 48 11.98 -11.96 -34.50
CA SER A 48 12.97 -11.00 -35.02
C SER A 48 12.48 -9.54 -34.91
N GLY A 49 11.18 -9.31 -35.18
CA GLY A 49 10.55 -8.00 -35.01
C GLY A 49 10.57 -7.52 -33.54
N VAL A 50 10.15 -8.39 -32.62
CA VAL A 50 10.17 -8.11 -31.18
C VAL A 50 11.61 -7.87 -30.68
N GLU A 51 12.57 -8.68 -31.13
CA GLU A 51 13.97 -8.50 -30.78
C GLU A 51 14.51 -7.12 -31.24
N LYS A 52 14.21 -6.70 -32.47
CA LYS A 52 14.61 -5.38 -33.01
C LYS A 52 13.97 -4.23 -32.23
N LEU A 53 12.71 -4.36 -31.79
CA LEU A 53 12.04 -3.37 -30.96
C LEU A 53 12.69 -3.29 -29.56
N LEU A 54 12.95 -4.44 -28.94
CA LEU A 54 13.52 -4.51 -27.58
C LEU A 54 15.00 -4.11 -27.53
N VAL A 55 15.75 -4.23 -28.62
CA VAL A 55 17.16 -3.74 -28.71
C VAL A 55 17.25 -2.23 -28.52
N ARG A 56 16.19 -1.49 -28.93
CA ARG A 56 16.12 -0.02 -28.75
C ARG A 56 15.82 0.40 -27.31
N THR A 57 15.40 -0.54 -26.47
CA THR A 57 15.11 -0.29 -25.04
C THR A 57 16.35 -0.69 -24.21
N GLN A 58 16.51 -0.09 -23.02
CA GLN A 58 17.62 -0.41 -22.10
C GLN A 58 17.37 -1.72 -21.31
N ILE A 59 16.61 -2.66 -21.88
CA ILE A 59 16.29 -3.93 -21.25
C ILE A 59 17.48 -4.90 -21.32
N GLY A 60 17.81 -5.51 -20.19
CA GLY A 60 18.90 -6.48 -20.08
C GLY A 60 18.71 -7.67 -21.06
N ARG A 61 19.82 -8.22 -21.56
CA ARG A 61 19.83 -9.32 -22.56
C ARG A 61 19.00 -10.53 -22.11
N SER A 62 19.06 -10.89 -20.83
CA SER A 62 18.33 -12.05 -20.28
C SER A 62 16.82 -11.87 -20.38
N LEU A 63 16.28 -10.71 -20.00
CA LEU A 63 14.85 -10.41 -20.06
C LEU A 63 14.36 -10.30 -21.52
N ARG A 64 15.15 -9.71 -22.41
CA ARG A 64 14.86 -9.67 -23.84
C ARG A 64 14.72 -11.07 -24.43
N ASN A 65 15.67 -11.98 -24.14
CA ASN A 65 15.64 -13.36 -24.64
C ASN A 65 14.42 -14.11 -24.09
N LEU A 66 14.07 -13.89 -22.84
CA LEU A 66 12.87 -14.49 -22.21
C LEU A 66 11.61 -14.05 -22.93
N ILE A 67 11.43 -12.75 -23.19
CA ILE A 67 10.25 -12.22 -23.92
C ILE A 67 10.20 -12.79 -25.34
N CYS A 68 11.33 -12.76 -26.08
CA CYS A 68 11.40 -13.28 -27.44
C CYS A 68 11.07 -14.78 -27.50
N ASN A 69 11.55 -15.58 -26.55
CA ASN A 69 11.25 -17.00 -26.49
C ASN A 69 9.79 -17.26 -26.10
N ALA A 70 9.21 -16.49 -25.19
CA ALA A 70 7.81 -16.61 -24.80
C ALA A 70 6.87 -16.31 -25.99
N VAL A 71 7.14 -15.23 -26.74
CA VAL A 71 6.37 -14.89 -27.95
C VAL A 71 6.51 -15.97 -29.02
N TYR A 72 7.73 -16.46 -29.26
CA TYR A 72 7.99 -17.55 -30.20
C TYR A 72 7.20 -18.81 -29.83
N LEU A 73 7.27 -19.25 -28.57
CA LEU A 73 6.56 -20.42 -28.05
C LEU A 73 5.04 -20.26 -28.20
N LEU A 74 4.51 -19.07 -27.85
CA LEU A 74 3.06 -18.82 -28.00
C LEU A 74 2.58 -18.98 -29.41
N ILE A 75 3.29 -18.46 -30.42
CA ILE A 75 2.91 -18.61 -31.83
C ILE A 75 3.00 -20.04 -32.27
N ILE A 76 4.03 -20.79 -31.88
CA ILE A 76 4.16 -22.22 -32.19
C ILE A 76 3.00 -23.04 -31.61
N VAL A 77 2.62 -22.76 -30.35
CA VAL A 77 1.49 -23.43 -29.69
C VAL A 77 0.18 -23.14 -30.42
N ILE A 78 -0.07 -21.90 -30.81
CA ILE A 78 -1.27 -21.53 -31.60
C ILE A 78 -1.29 -22.27 -32.96
N ALA A 79 -0.16 -22.31 -33.67
CA ALA A 79 -0.05 -23.01 -34.94
C ALA A 79 -0.26 -24.52 -34.77
N LEU A 80 0.26 -25.12 -33.68
CA LEU A 80 0.07 -26.54 -33.38
C LEU A 80 -1.41 -26.85 -33.10
N PHE A 81 -2.12 -26.04 -32.34
CA PHE A 81 -3.56 -26.20 -32.10
C PHE A 81 -4.37 -26.08 -33.40
N GLY A 82 -4.01 -25.12 -34.28
CA GLY A 82 -4.62 -25.01 -35.60
C GLY A 82 -4.40 -26.26 -36.46
N ALA A 83 -3.19 -26.84 -36.46
CA ALA A 83 -2.88 -28.07 -37.16
C ALA A 83 -3.65 -29.27 -36.59
N LEU A 84 -3.75 -29.41 -35.27
CA LEU A 84 -4.51 -30.48 -34.62
C LEU A 84 -6.01 -30.39 -34.90
N SER A 85 -6.57 -29.21 -34.99
CA SER A 85 -7.99 -28.99 -35.33
C SER A 85 -8.30 -29.46 -36.77
N ILE A 86 -7.40 -29.17 -37.74
CA ILE A 86 -7.55 -29.65 -39.13
C ILE A 86 -7.48 -31.16 -39.21
N LEU A 87 -6.74 -31.80 -38.33
CA LEU A 87 -6.66 -33.25 -38.24
C LEU A 87 -7.90 -33.89 -37.56
N HIS A 88 -8.94 -33.07 -37.24
CA HIS A 88 -10.14 -33.51 -36.52
C HIS A 88 -9.84 -34.10 -35.13
N LEU A 89 -8.75 -33.64 -34.48
CA LEU A 89 -8.36 -34.05 -33.14
C LEU A 89 -8.94 -33.12 -32.06
N ASP A 90 -10.17 -32.64 -32.28
CA ASP A 90 -10.82 -31.63 -31.42
C ASP A 90 -10.92 -32.06 -29.93
N LYS A 91 -11.15 -33.36 -29.67
CA LYS A 91 -11.16 -33.90 -28.32
C LYS A 91 -9.80 -33.74 -27.62
N THR A 92 -8.72 -34.01 -28.38
CA THR A 92 -7.34 -33.87 -27.87
C THR A 92 -7.02 -32.41 -27.61
N VAL A 93 -7.39 -31.51 -28.54
CA VAL A 93 -7.24 -30.05 -28.39
C VAL A 93 -7.97 -29.57 -27.14
N THR A 94 -9.25 -29.96 -26.98
CA THR A 94 -10.05 -29.58 -25.80
C THR A 94 -9.42 -30.08 -24.49
N SER A 95 -8.93 -31.32 -24.47
CA SER A 95 -8.28 -31.87 -23.26
C SER A 95 -6.99 -31.12 -22.89
N ILE A 96 -6.15 -30.78 -23.91
CA ILE A 96 -4.92 -30.03 -23.71
C ILE A 96 -5.26 -28.61 -23.24
N LEU A 97 -6.26 -27.94 -23.86
CA LEU A 97 -6.69 -26.60 -23.46
C LEU A 97 -7.25 -26.58 -22.04
N ALA A 98 -8.02 -27.60 -21.64
CA ALA A 98 -8.52 -27.74 -20.29
C ALA A 98 -7.36 -27.83 -19.27
N GLY A 99 -6.37 -28.68 -19.55
CA GLY A 99 -5.16 -28.79 -18.72
C GLY A 99 -4.35 -27.48 -18.68
N ALA A 100 -4.15 -26.87 -19.85
CA ALA A 100 -3.46 -25.56 -19.93
C ALA A 100 -4.21 -24.47 -19.21
N GLY A 101 -5.56 -24.52 -19.20
CA GLY A 101 -6.40 -23.59 -18.44
C GLY A 101 -6.15 -23.65 -16.92
N ILE A 102 -6.02 -24.87 -16.37
CA ILE A 102 -5.70 -25.08 -14.95
C ILE A 102 -4.31 -24.52 -14.63
N VAL A 103 -3.31 -24.82 -15.47
CA VAL A 103 -1.95 -24.28 -15.32
C VAL A 103 -1.96 -22.76 -15.45
N GLY A 104 -2.73 -22.21 -16.40
CA GLY A 104 -2.90 -20.77 -16.60
C GLY A 104 -3.51 -20.09 -15.37
N LEU A 105 -4.52 -20.72 -14.75
CA LEU A 105 -5.12 -20.22 -13.50
C LEU A 105 -4.11 -20.20 -12.36
N ALA A 106 -3.34 -21.27 -12.18
CA ALA A 106 -2.29 -21.35 -11.17
C ALA A 106 -1.21 -20.26 -11.38
N LEU A 107 -0.78 -20.05 -12.63
CA LEU A 107 0.14 -18.97 -12.99
C LEU A 107 -0.48 -17.60 -12.75
N GLY A 108 -1.78 -17.42 -13.04
CA GLY A 108 -2.53 -16.19 -12.76
C GLY A 108 -2.47 -15.81 -11.27
N PHE A 109 -2.70 -16.78 -10.38
CA PHE A 109 -2.55 -16.56 -8.94
C PHE A 109 -1.11 -16.23 -8.54
N ALA A 110 -0.12 -16.91 -9.13
CA ALA A 110 1.29 -16.61 -8.85
C ALA A 110 1.71 -15.18 -9.27
N PHE A 111 1.11 -14.63 -10.32
CA PHE A 111 1.39 -13.28 -10.82
C PHE A 111 0.45 -12.20 -10.26
N GLN A 112 -0.55 -12.57 -9.47
CA GLN A 112 -1.59 -11.68 -8.99
C GLN A 112 -1.02 -10.42 -8.30
N ASP A 113 -0.05 -10.58 -7.42
CA ASP A 113 0.52 -9.44 -6.68
C ASP A 113 1.34 -8.50 -7.59
N ILE A 114 2.02 -9.05 -8.58
CA ILE A 114 2.76 -8.24 -9.55
C ILE A 114 1.78 -7.40 -10.38
N ALA A 115 0.71 -8.03 -10.87
CA ALA A 115 -0.33 -7.35 -11.63
C ALA A 115 -1.06 -6.30 -10.79
N ALA A 116 -1.41 -6.62 -9.52
CA ALA A 116 -2.07 -5.69 -8.61
C ALA A 116 -1.21 -4.45 -8.36
N ASN A 117 0.08 -4.59 -8.11
CA ASN A 117 0.99 -3.47 -7.94
C ASN A 117 1.11 -2.59 -9.18
N PHE A 118 1.20 -3.22 -10.36
CA PHE A 118 1.26 -2.50 -11.63
C PHE A 118 -0.04 -1.72 -11.90
N ILE A 119 -1.19 -2.35 -11.74
CA ILE A 119 -2.52 -1.72 -11.93
C ILE A 119 -2.69 -0.56 -10.93
N SER A 120 -2.30 -0.75 -9.66
CA SER A 120 -2.33 0.31 -8.65
C SER A 120 -1.42 1.47 -9.04
N GLY A 121 -0.22 1.21 -9.57
CA GLY A 121 0.68 2.25 -10.05
C GLY A 121 0.09 3.06 -11.21
N VAL A 122 -0.54 2.40 -12.16
CA VAL A 122 -1.27 3.07 -13.27
C VAL A 122 -2.44 3.89 -12.73
N ALA A 123 -3.23 3.35 -11.81
CA ALA A 123 -4.34 4.06 -11.18
C ALA A 123 -3.85 5.30 -10.41
N MET A 124 -2.74 5.18 -9.67
CA MET A 124 -2.10 6.29 -8.98
C MET A 124 -1.59 7.37 -9.94
N ALA A 125 -1.05 7.00 -11.09
CA ALA A 125 -0.60 7.96 -12.10
C ALA A 125 -1.75 8.77 -12.70
N VAL A 126 -2.94 8.16 -12.84
CA VAL A 126 -4.16 8.80 -13.35
C VAL A 126 -4.85 9.64 -12.27
N GLN A 127 -5.14 9.04 -11.11
CA GLN A 127 -5.91 9.68 -10.03
C GLN A 127 -5.07 10.63 -9.18
N ARG A 128 -3.77 10.41 -9.10
CA ARG A 128 -2.81 11.19 -8.33
C ARG A 128 -3.22 11.39 -6.86
N PRO A 129 -3.51 10.31 -6.11
CA PRO A 129 -3.86 10.41 -4.70
C PRO A 129 -2.72 11.01 -3.87
N ILE A 130 -1.48 10.85 -4.31
CA ILE A 130 -0.27 11.48 -3.75
C ILE A 130 0.59 12.07 -4.86
N ARG A 131 1.45 13.02 -4.48
CA ARG A 131 2.42 13.66 -5.40
C ARG A 131 3.80 13.71 -4.74
N THR A 132 4.83 13.74 -5.57
CA THR A 132 6.21 13.96 -5.10
C THR A 132 6.31 15.26 -4.31
N GLY A 133 6.99 15.20 -3.17
CA GLY A 133 7.15 16.31 -2.22
C GLY A 133 6.06 16.38 -1.14
N GLU A 134 4.97 15.64 -1.24
CA GLU A 134 3.93 15.60 -0.20
C GLU A 134 4.38 14.74 0.99
N LEU A 135 4.04 15.17 2.19
CA LEU A 135 4.19 14.41 3.43
C LEU A 135 2.97 13.51 3.61
N VAL A 136 3.19 12.22 3.59
CA VAL A 136 2.12 11.22 3.67
C VAL A 136 2.42 10.17 4.74
N GLU A 137 1.36 9.56 5.23
CA GLU A 137 1.43 8.37 6.08
C GLU A 137 0.58 7.27 5.45
N VAL A 138 1.18 6.12 5.24
CA VAL A 138 0.54 4.93 4.69
C VAL A 138 1.19 3.68 5.27
N ALA A 139 0.39 2.67 5.60
CA ALA A 139 0.88 1.43 6.22
C ALA A 139 1.79 1.66 7.45
N GLY A 140 1.49 2.70 8.26
CA GLY A 140 2.29 3.08 9.44
C GLY A 140 3.62 3.75 9.12
N GLN A 141 3.90 4.08 7.87
CA GLN A 141 5.13 4.76 7.45
C GLN A 141 4.83 6.22 7.12
N LEU A 142 5.45 7.14 7.89
CA LEU A 142 5.38 8.58 7.69
C LEU A 142 6.62 9.07 6.95
N GLY A 143 6.43 9.74 5.81
CA GLY A 143 7.55 10.27 5.04
C GLY A 143 7.13 11.17 3.88
N ILE A 144 8.13 11.77 3.24
CA ILE A 144 7.96 12.62 2.06
C ILE A 144 8.09 11.74 0.81
N VAL A 145 7.12 11.84 -0.10
CA VAL A 145 7.14 11.12 -1.37
C VAL A 145 8.30 11.63 -2.23
N GLU A 146 9.27 10.78 -2.53
CA GLU A 146 10.40 11.11 -3.42
C GLU A 146 10.12 10.70 -4.87
N ARG A 147 9.62 9.47 -5.07
CA ARG A 147 9.38 8.93 -6.42
C ARG A 147 8.22 7.94 -6.42
N ILE A 148 7.47 7.97 -7.52
CA ILE A 148 6.37 7.05 -7.78
C ILE A 148 6.70 6.29 -9.07
N ASP A 149 7.01 5.00 -8.94
CA ASP A 149 7.28 4.10 -10.05
C ASP A 149 6.04 3.23 -10.37
N LEU A 150 6.10 2.43 -11.43
CA LEU A 150 4.98 1.57 -11.86
C LEU A 150 4.56 0.53 -10.83
N ARG A 151 5.48 0.06 -9.98
CA ARG A 151 5.22 -1.01 -9.01
C ARG A 151 5.36 -0.56 -7.55
N THR A 152 6.20 0.42 -7.30
CA THR A 152 6.56 0.87 -5.95
C THR A 152 6.58 2.39 -5.89
N THR A 153 6.35 2.93 -4.71
CA THR A 153 6.56 4.32 -4.37
C THR A 153 7.67 4.42 -3.33
N GLU A 154 8.60 5.33 -3.52
CA GLU A 154 9.67 5.61 -2.58
C GLU A 154 9.31 6.84 -1.75
N ILE A 155 9.36 6.69 -0.44
CA ILE A 155 9.21 7.78 0.51
C ILE A 155 10.48 7.91 1.35
N LYS A 156 10.82 9.12 1.71
CA LYS A 156 11.89 9.43 2.67
C LYS A 156 11.27 9.68 4.03
N SER A 157 11.61 8.83 5.01
CA SER A 157 11.16 9.03 6.38
C SER A 157 11.70 10.33 6.96
N LEU A 158 11.09 10.82 8.05
CA LEU A 158 11.58 12.02 8.73
C LEU A 158 12.98 11.85 9.32
N GLN A 159 13.42 10.61 9.55
CA GLN A 159 14.78 10.26 9.98
C GLN A 159 15.78 10.16 8.82
N GLY A 160 15.32 10.36 7.57
CA GLY A 160 16.17 10.31 6.38
C GLY A 160 16.33 8.92 5.76
N LEU A 161 15.57 7.93 6.21
CA LEU A 161 15.60 6.57 5.67
C LEU A 161 14.74 6.48 4.40
N GLN A 162 15.23 5.74 3.40
CA GLN A 162 14.45 5.38 2.23
C GLN A 162 13.50 4.23 2.58
N VAL A 163 12.22 4.42 2.34
CA VAL A 163 11.18 3.39 2.50
C VAL A 163 10.53 3.14 1.16
N ILE A 164 10.55 1.89 0.72
CA ILE A 164 9.96 1.46 -0.55
C ILE A 164 8.65 0.74 -0.25
N ILE A 165 7.54 1.30 -0.71
CA ILE A 165 6.20 0.78 -0.46
C ILE A 165 5.62 0.26 -1.79
N PRO A 166 5.10 -0.98 -1.84
CA PRO A 166 4.36 -1.48 -2.98
C PRO A 166 3.14 -0.61 -3.28
N ASN A 167 2.89 -0.28 -4.55
CA ASN A 167 1.79 0.60 -4.91
C ASN A 167 0.40 0.07 -4.51
N LYS A 168 0.25 -1.26 -4.47
CA LYS A 168 -0.96 -1.93 -3.96
C LYS A 168 -1.27 -1.50 -2.53
N GLU A 169 -0.25 -1.43 -1.67
CA GLU A 169 -0.42 -1.03 -0.27
C GLU A 169 -0.92 0.42 -0.14
N ILE A 170 -0.38 1.32 -0.98
CA ILE A 170 -0.78 2.73 -0.98
C ILE A 170 -2.21 2.90 -1.49
N PHE A 171 -2.58 2.14 -2.52
CA PHE A 171 -3.88 2.28 -3.18
C PHE A 171 -5.03 1.62 -2.42
N GLN A 172 -4.75 0.56 -1.67
CA GLN A 172 -5.76 -0.23 -0.95
C GLN A 172 -5.92 0.12 0.52
N ASN A 173 -4.93 0.76 1.14
CA ASN A 173 -4.98 1.14 2.56
C ASN A 173 -5.38 2.60 2.76
N VAL A 174 -5.63 2.95 4.02
CA VAL A 174 -5.87 4.34 4.42
C VAL A 174 -4.59 5.13 4.18
N LEU A 175 -4.74 6.24 3.48
CA LEU A 175 -3.68 7.18 3.15
C LEU A 175 -3.99 8.52 3.81
N THR A 176 -3.12 8.99 4.71
CA THR A 176 -3.20 10.33 5.30
C THR A 176 -2.21 11.25 4.61
N ASN A 177 -2.71 12.36 4.03
CA ASN A 177 -1.86 13.38 3.40
C ASN A 177 -1.84 14.63 4.28
N TYR A 178 -0.68 14.95 4.83
CA TYR A 178 -0.49 16.03 5.79
C TYR A 178 -0.26 17.41 5.17
N THR A 179 0.04 17.48 3.88
CA THR A 179 0.45 18.73 3.21
C THR A 179 -0.52 19.21 2.15
N ARG A 180 -1.37 18.35 1.63
CA ARG A 180 -2.27 18.65 0.49
C ARG A 180 -3.23 19.81 0.75
N ASN A 181 -3.81 19.88 1.95
CA ASN A 181 -4.81 20.90 2.31
C ASN A 181 -4.19 22.27 2.66
N GLY A 182 -2.86 22.36 2.75
CA GLY A 182 -2.17 23.61 3.05
C GLY A 182 -2.26 24.05 4.51
N SER A 183 -3.14 23.49 5.31
CA SER A 183 -3.38 23.80 6.71
C SER A 183 -3.46 22.57 7.59
N ARG A 184 -3.05 22.68 8.84
CA ARG A 184 -3.19 21.63 9.86
C ARG A 184 -3.62 22.23 11.18
N ARG A 185 -4.52 21.54 11.88
CA ARG A 185 -4.86 21.87 13.25
C ARG A 185 -3.82 21.28 14.21
N VAL A 186 -3.39 22.06 15.16
CA VAL A 186 -2.62 21.61 16.31
C VAL A 186 -3.60 21.40 17.45
N ASP A 187 -3.61 20.22 17.99
CA ASP A 187 -4.35 19.86 19.19
C ASP A 187 -3.29 19.72 20.31
N LEU A 188 -3.44 20.53 21.36
CA LEU A 188 -2.48 20.63 22.45
C LEU A 188 -3.20 20.40 23.78
N ASP A 189 -2.89 19.28 24.41
CA ASP A 189 -3.38 18.94 25.74
C ASP A 189 -2.64 19.80 26.78
N VAL A 190 -3.42 20.45 27.65
CA VAL A 190 -2.93 21.31 28.74
C VAL A 190 -3.74 20.99 30.00
N SER A 191 -3.15 21.21 31.16
CA SER A 191 -3.81 20.99 32.44
C SER A 191 -3.52 22.12 33.44
N VAL A 192 -4.52 22.40 34.28
CA VAL A 192 -4.42 23.40 35.34
C VAL A 192 -4.91 22.87 36.67
N SER A 193 -4.59 23.57 37.75
CA SER A 193 -4.99 23.21 39.10
C SER A 193 -6.49 23.39 39.34
N TYR A 194 -7.06 22.57 40.19
CA TYR A 194 -8.44 22.69 40.67
C TYR A 194 -8.73 24.04 41.36
N GLY A 195 -7.70 24.73 41.82
CA GLY A 195 -7.82 26.02 42.47
C GLY A 195 -7.87 27.21 41.53
N ASP A 196 -7.59 27.03 40.23
CA ASP A 196 -7.55 28.10 39.26
C ASP A 196 -8.96 28.49 38.76
N ASP A 197 -9.14 29.77 38.45
CA ASP A 197 -10.37 30.25 37.78
C ASP A 197 -10.34 29.88 36.30
N LEU A 198 -11.22 29.00 35.88
CA LEU A 198 -11.28 28.47 34.54
C LEU A 198 -11.56 29.55 33.48
N ALA A 199 -12.35 30.59 33.79
CA ALA A 199 -12.59 31.69 32.86
C ALA A 199 -11.33 32.52 32.60
N LYS A 200 -10.55 32.78 33.66
CA LYS A 200 -9.24 33.40 33.55
C LYS A 200 -8.25 32.53 32.79
N VAL A 201 -8.22 31.21 33.06
CA VAL A 201 -7.37 30.25 32.36
C VAL A 201 -7.63 30.24 30.85
N GLU A 202 -8.90 30.22 30.47
CA GLU A 202 -9.30 30.25 29.05
C GLU A 202 -8.80 31.54 28.38
N GLN A 203 -9.09 32.67 28.93
CA GLN A 203 -8.67 33.96 28.39
C GLN A 203 -7.14 34.04 28.24
N VAL A 204 -6.40 33.75 29.29
CA VAL A 204 -4.92 33.84 29.30
C VAL A 204 -4.31 32.87 28.31
N THR A 205 -4.85 31.64 28.21
CA THR A 205 -4.36 30.62 27.30
C THR A 205 -4.58 31.01 25.83
N VAL A 206 -5.80 31.45 25.51
CA VAL A 206 -6.15 31.85 24.13
C VAL A 206 -5.32 33.07 23.71
N GLU A 207 -5.16 34.07 24.60
CA GLU A 207 -4.32 35.23 24.33
C GLU A 207 -2.85 34.83 24.13
N ALA A 208 -2.30 33.95 24.95
CA ALA A 208 -0.94 33.48 24.83
C ALA A 208 -0.69 32.77 23.48
N VAL A 209 -1.60 31.90 23.07
CA VAL A 209 -1.47 31.20 21.77
C VAL A 209 -1.60 32.17 20.59
N LYS A 210 -2.43 33.22 20.69
CA LYS A 210 -2.55 34.25 19.66
C LYS A 210 -1.25 35.05 19.43
N THR A 211 -0.31 35.03 20.35
CA THR A 211 0.99 35.73 20.18
C THR A 211 1.99 34.97 19.33
N ILE A 212 1.76 33.66 19.05
CA ILE A 212 2.73 32.88 18.30
C ILE A 212 2.66 33.20 16.80
N ASP A 213 3.82 33.21 16.16
CA ASP A 213 3.89 33.41 14.73
C ASP A 213 3.35 32.18 13.96
N GLY A 214 2.73 32.42 12.80
CA GLY A 214 2.35 31.39 11.84
C GLY A 214 1.00 30.75 12.10
N LEU A 215 0.16 31.36 12.91
CA LEU A 215 -1.26 31.05 12.96
C LEU A 215 -1.92 31.38 11.61
N LEU A 216 -2.88 30.59 11.21
CA LEU A 216 -3.64 30.82 10.00
C LEU A 216 -4.72 31.88 10.24
N PRO A 217 -4.76 32.95 9.43
CA PRO A 217 -5.83 33.93 9.49
C PRO A 217 -7.21 33.29 9.21
N GLY A 218 -8.24 33.75 9.91
CA GLY A 218 -9.60 33.26 9.73
C GLY A 218 -9.94 31.98 10.50
N HIS A 219 -9.03 31.52 11.34
CA HIS A 219 -9.28 30.43 12.28
C HIS A 219 -9.04 30.93 13.71
N ASP A 220 -10.04 30.76 14.55
CA ASP A 220 -9.92 31.12 15.95
C ASP A 220 -9.08 30.09 16.73
N VAL A 221 -8.50 30.54 17.84
CA VAL A 221 -7.93 29.66 18.86
C VAL A 221 -9.07 29.24 19.75
N GLU A 222 -9.33 27.95 19.84
CA GLU A 222 -10.40 27.35 20.61
C GLU A 222 -9.82 26.64 21.83
N LEU A 223 -10.56 26.63 22.96
CA LEU A 223 -10.22 25.88 24.15
C LEU A 223 -11.44 25.09 24.62
N PHE A 224 -11.25 23.82 24.93
CA PHE A 224 -12.32 22.94 25.41
C PHE A 224 -11.85 22.19 26.65
N TYR A 225 -12.55 22.39 27.78
CA TYR A 225 -12.35 21.58 28.97
C TYR A 225 -12.91 20.18 28.71
N GLU A 226 -12.11 19.15 29.02
CA GLU A 226 -12.47 17.77 28.66
C GLU A 226 -12.83 16.94 29.89
N GLU A 227 -12.01 17.01 30.96
CA GLU A 227 -12.25 16.15 32.13
C GLU A 227 -11.67 16.73 33.42
N PHE A 228 -12.22 16.26 34.55
CA PHE A 228 -11.64 16.40 35.87
C PHE A 228 -10.71 15.21 36.14
N GLY A 229 -9.40 15.39 35.91
CA GLY A 229 -8.38 14.38 36.09
C GLY A 229 -8.00 14.18 37.57
N ASP A 230 -7.12 13.22 37.84
CA ASP A 230 -6.72 12.86 39.22
C ASP A 230 -6.11 14.02 40.03
N SER A 231 -5.45 14.97 39.39
CA SER A 231 -4.72 16.06 40.04
C SER A 231 -4.87 17.39 39.31
N SER A 232 -5.65 17.43 38.22
CA SER A 232 -5.76 18.57 37.31
C SER A 232 -7.11 18.63 36.63
N ILE A 233 -7.48 19.80 36.15
CA ILE A 233 -8.54 19.95 35.14
C ILE A 233 -7.85 19.98 33.79
N ASN A 234 -8.21 19.00 32.92
CA ASN A 234 -7.61 18.80 31.62
C ASN A 234 -8.45 19.49 30.54
N PHE A 235 -7.78 20.07 29.57
CA PHE A 235 -8.41 20.72 28.43
C PHE A 235 -7.52 20.66 27.19
N GLU A 236 -8.14 20.79 26.02
CA GLU A 236 -7.46 20.84 24.73
C GLU A 236 -7.51 22.26 24.16
N VAL A 237 -6.36 22.74 23.69
CA VAL A 237 -6.24 23.99 22.93
C VAL A 237 -6.05 23.66 21.47
N ARG A 238 -6.92 24.19 20.61
CA ARG A 238 -6.92 23.97 19.17
C ARG A 238 -6.57 25.25 18.43
N PHE A 239 -5.64 25.14 17.50
CA PHE A 239 -5.31 26.26 16.63
C PHE A 239 -4.76 25.76 15.28
N TRP A 240 -4.92 26.57 14.25
CA TRP A 240 -4.55 26.20 12.89
C TRP A 240 -3.25 26.84 12.45
N VAL A 241 -2.40 26.04 11.78
CA VAL A 241 -1.10 26.47 11.26
C VAL A 241 -0.94 26.02 9.81
N SER A 242 -0.02 26.66 9.07
CA SER A 242 0.33 26.20 7.72
C SER A 242 0.99 24.81 7.76
N SER A 243 0.61 23.93 6.86
CA SER A 243 1.17 22.58 6.73
C SER A 243 2.45 22.53 5.88
N LYS A 244 3.38 23.49 6.03
CA LYS A 244 4.62 23.57 5.25
C LYS A 244 5.51 22.35 5.40
N SER A 245 5.69 21.88 6.62
CA SER A 245 6.49 20.70 6.94
C SER A 245 6.16 20.18 8.34
N GLN A 246 6.57 18.94 8.64
CA GLN A 246 6.42 18.37 9.98
C GLN A 246 7.22 19.15 11.03
N GLY A 247 8.42 19.61 10.68
CA GLY A 247 9.23 20.45 11.58
C GLY A 247 8.55 21.79 11.90
N TYR A 248 7.93 22.42 10.90
CA TYR A 248 7.16 23.64 11.10
C TYR A 248 5.99 23.42 12.06
N TYR A 249 5.19 22.36 11.82
CA TYR A 249 4.07 21.98 12.69
C TYR A 249 4.52 21.75 14.14
N LYS A 250 5.55 20.93 14.36
CA LYS A 250 6.11 20.68 15.71
C LYS A 250 6.68 21.93 16.33
N GLY A 251 7.32 22.78 15.54
CA GLY A 251 7.83 24.07 16.02
C GLY A 251 6.72 25.00 16.52
N ARG A 252 5.57 25.04 15.84
CA ARG A 252 4.42 25.84 16.29
C ARG A 252 3.77 25.28 17.56
N LYS A 253 3.64 23.93 17.65
CA LYS A 253 3.18 23.28 18.89
C LYS A 253 4.11 23.61 20.07
N SER A 254 5.42 23.53 19.86
CA SER A 254 6.41 23.89 20.89
C SER A 254 6.34 25.36 21.28
N ALA A 255 6.19 26.27 20.32
CA ALA A 255 6.05 27.71 20.60
C ALA A 255 4.80 28.02 21.45
N ALA A 256 3.68 27.32 21.17
CA ALA A 256 2.47 27.44 21.97
C ALA A 256 2.70 27.02 23.45
N ILE A 257 3.37 25.89 23.66
CA ILE A 257 3.71 25.40 25.00
C ILE A 257 4.53 26.46 25.77
N VAL A 258 5.54 27.04 25.12
CA VAL A 258 6.40 28.08 25.74
C VAL A 258 5.61 29.35 26.04
N ALA A 259 4.76 29.80 25.12
CA ALA A 259 3.92 30.98 25.30
C ALA A 259 2.91 30.80 26.45
N ILE A 260 2.22 29.65 26.49
CA ILE A 260 1.27 29.30 27.55
C ILE A 260 1.99 29.27 28.91
N LYS A 261 3.13 28.58 29.01
CA LYS A 261 3.90 28.50 30.26
C LYS A 261 4.30 29.88 30.76
N ALA A 262 4.83 30.72 29.87
CA ALA A 262 5.23 32.09 30.25
C ALA A 262 4.03 32.98 30.67
N ALA A 263 2.87 32.80 30.04
CA ALA A 263 1.65 33.51 30.41
C ALA A 263 1.11 33.04 31.77
N TYR A 264 1.17 31.73 32.05
CA TYR A 264 0.72 31.16 33.32
C TYR A 264 1.56 31.65 34.49
N ASP A 265 2.89 31.69 34.33
CA ASP A 265 3.81 32.21 35.35
C ASP A 265 3.54 33.68 35.68
N LYS A 266 3.09 34.49 34.72
CA LYS A 266 2.75 35.92 34.93
C LYS A 266 1.38 36.14 35.56
N ASN A 267 0.48 35.16 35.45
CA ASN A 267 -0.91 35.29 35.89
C ASN A 267 -1.25 34.43 37.10
N ASP A 268 -0.25 33.84 37.78
CA ASP A 268 -0.40 32.93 38.92
C ASP A 268 -1.34 31.74 38.60
N ILE A 269 -1.29 31.22 37.40
CA ILE A 269 -2.00 29.98 37.00
C ILE A 269 -1.05 28.79 37.21
N MET A 270 -1.51 27.78 37.94
CA MET A 270 -0.68 26.67 38.34
C MET A 270 -0.84 25.47 37.39
N ILE A 271 0.28 24.99 36.82
CA ILE A 271 0.36 23.66 36.20
C ILE A 271 0.62 22.67 37.34
N PRO A 272 -0.34 21.80 37.68
CA PRO A 272 -0.23 21.01 38.91
C PRO A 272 0.77 19.86 38.75
N PHE A 273 1.45 19.57 39.83
CA PHE A 273 2.16 18.30 40.00
C PHE A 273 1.18 17.19 40.45
N PRO A 274 1.54 15.92 40.33
CA PRO A 274 0.73 14.85 40.91
C PRO A 274 0.49 15.09 42.39
N ILE A 275 -0.78 15.23 42.81
CA ILE A 275 -1.20 15.48 44.17
C ILE A 275 -1.51 14.15 44.85
N ARG A 276 -1.01 13.98 46.06
CA ARG A 276 -1.37 12.87 46.95
C ARG A 276 -1.81 13.39 48.30
N THR A 277 -3.00 13.04 48.73
CA THR A 277 -3.46 13.32 50.10
C THR A 277 -2.90 12.25 51.02
N LEU A 278 -2.19 12.69 52.03
CA LEU A 278 -1.70 11.81 53.12
C LEU A 278 -2.63 12.01 54.30
N ASP A 279 -3.39 10.99 54.66
CA ASP A 279 -4.22 10.96 55.85
C ASP A 279 -3.46 10.33 57.02
N PHE A 280 -3.00 11.18 57.92
CA PHE A 280 -2.31 10.76 59.16
C PHE A 280 -3.28 10.39 60.30
N GLY A 281 -4.60 10.46 60.07
CA GLY A 281 -5.64 10.13 61.02
C GLY A 281 -6.25 8.71 60.87
N ILE A 282 -5.69 7.86 59.98
CA ILE A 282 -6.15 6.47 59.76
C ILE A 282 -6.02 5.68 61.09
N LYS A 283 -6.94 4.72 61.27
CA LYS A 283 -7.08 3.88 62.43
C LYS A 283 -5.74 3.33 62.96
N GLY A 284 -5.25 3.89 64.08
CA GLY A 284 -3.97 3.56 64.70
C GLY A 284 -2.82 4.55 64.41
N GLY A 285 -3.03 5.63 63.61
CA GLY A 285 -2.04 6.67 63.34
C GLY A 285 -2.28 7.93 64.19
N GLU A 286 -1.21 8.66 64.50
CA GLU A 286 -1.29 9.99 65.13
C GLU A 286 -1.47 11.06 64.07
N LYS A 287 -2.18 12.15 64.43
CA LYS A 287 -2.31 13.30 63.52
C LYS A 287 -0.99 14.05 63.39
N LEU A 288 -0.65 14.55 62.23
CA LEU A 288 0.61 15.21 61.92
C LEU A 288 0.90 16.39 62.90
N ASN A 289 -0.12 17.13 63.32
CA ASN A 289 0.02 18.22 64.31
C ASN A 289 0.46 17.70 65.68
N ALA A 290 0.06 16.49 66.12
CA ALA A 290 0.53 15.84 67.34
C ALA A 290 2.01 15.47 67.22
N MET A 291 2.38 14.82 66.12
CA MET A 291 3.78 14.43 65.83
C MET A 291 4.73 15.66 65.74
N LEU A 292 4.26 16.78 65.25
CA LEU A 292 5.04 18.02 65.13
C LEU A 292 5.13 18.79 66.48
N SER A 293 4.15 18.63 67.37
CA SER A 293 4.15 19.27 68.68
C SER A 293 5.13 18.63 69.67
N GLU A 294 5.34 17.33 69.58
CA GLU A 294 6.32 16.61 70.42
C GLU A 294 7.79 16.95 70.10
N ARG A 295 8.08 17.54 68.96
CA ARG A 295 9.45 17.95 68.58
C ARG A 295 9.87 19.31 69.09
N LYS A 296 8.99 20.04 69.81
CA LYS A 296 9.27 21.38 70.40
C LYS A 296 9.46 21.37 71.94
N GLY A 297 9.65 20.17 72.55
CA GLY A 297 9.98 19.99 73.96
C GLY A 297 11.48 19.78 74.18
#